data_310e187666318f23ff95d223aa61c7e7
#
_entry.id   310e187666318f23ff95d223aa61c7e7
#
_cell.length_a   1.000
_cell.length_b   1.000
_cell.length_c   1.000
_cell.angle_alpha   90.00
_cell.angle_beta   90.00
_cell.angle_gamma   90.00
#
_symmetry.space_group_name_H-M   'P 1'
#
loop_
_entity.id
_entity.type
_entity.pdbx_description
1 polymer ?
#
loop_
_entity_poly.entity_id
_entity_poly.type
_entity_poly.pdbx_seq_one_letter_code
_entity_poly.pdbx_strand_id
1 'polypeptide(L)'
;DEARHAMMGEVGLYQYGVAFYECPIELEGAVALNAAFDPLEAHVVLWGIEQGLMRRDTGKRFELERAESSGEPLVVAFQDYDWADEVLHAQIGRRWLLPEFGSMENLQATADELKARWFVEMDKLIPPGPIQEWWPDFVAKLRQRRQALADPTG
;
A
#
# COMPACT_ATOMS: atom_id res chain seq x y z
N ASP A 1 4.11 12.41 -2.72
CA ASP A 1 4.29 11.62 -1.50
C ASP A 1 4.57 10.15 -1.85
N GLU A 2 3.83 9.49 -2.78
CA GLU A 2 4.00 8.07 -3.12
C GLU A 2 5.44 7.65 -3.52
N ALA A 3 6.14 8.50 -4.25
CA ALA A 3 7.55 8.25 -4.56
C ALA A 3 8.42 8.22 -3.29
N ARG A 4 8.07 9.02 -2.27
CA ARG A 4 8.75 9.00 -0.97
C ARG A 4 8.42 7.74 -0.19
N HIS A 5 7.16 7.28 -0.19
CA HIS A 5 6.77 6.01 0.43
C HIS A 5 7.53 4.84 -0.19
N ALA A 6 7.63 4.81 -1.53
CA ALA A 6 8.44 3.80 -2.23
C ALA A 6 9.94 3.86 -1.82
N MET A 7 10.51 5.07 -1.71
CA MET A 7 11.91 5.25 -1.25
C MET A 7 12.10 4.80 0.21
N MET A 8 11.14 5.05 1.10
CA MET A 8 11.20 4.54 2.48
C MET A 8 11.19 3.02 2.51
N GLY A 9 10.35 2.37 1.70
CA GLY A 9 10.36 0.92 1.54
C GLY A 9 11.71 0.38 1.03
N GLU A 10 12.29 1.03 0.02
CA GLU A 10 13.60 0.68 -0.54
C GLU A 10 14.71 0.79 0.53
N VAL A 11 14.76 1.89 1.27
CA VAL A 11 15.72 2.07 2.37
C VAL A 11 15.54 1.02 3.46
N GLY A 12 14.29 0.68 3.80
CA GLY A 12 13.98 -0.40 4.74
C GLY A 12 14.52 -1.75 4.28
N LEU A 13 14.38 -2.10 3.01
CA LEU A 13 14.92 -3.33 2.43
C LEU A 13 16.46 -3.35 2.45
N TYR A 14 17.10 -2.24 2.11
CA TYR A 14 18.57 -2.15 2.09
C TYR A 14 19.20 -2.37 3.47
N GLN A 15 18.52 -2.04 4.57
CA GLN A 15 19.00 -2.36 5.92
C GLN A 15 19.20 -3.87 6.13
N TYR A 16 18.47 -4.70 5.42
CA TYR A 16 18.60 -6.15 5.46
C TYR A 16 19.42 -6.70 4.28
N GLY A 17 20.11 -5.84 3.53
CA GLY A 17 20.88 -6.23 2.36
C GLY A 17 20.02 -6.81 1.24
N VAL A 18 18.75 -6.42 1.15
CA VAL A 18 17.83 -6.78 0.06
C VAL A 18 17.71 -5.61 -0.87
N ALA A 19 18.04 -5.79 -2.15
CA ALA A 19 17.78 -4.79 -3.16
C ALA A 19 16.30 -4.86 -3.60
N PHE A 20 15.70 -3.72 -3.84
CA PHE A 20 14.29 -3.62 -4.19
C PHE A 20 13.94 -4.47 -5.43
N TYR A 21 14.81 -4.53 -6.44
CA TYR A 21 14.61 -5.35 -7.66
C TYR A 21 14.75 -6.86 -7.45
N GLU A 22 15.11 -7.33 -6.24
CA GLU A 22 15.05 -8.75 -5.90
C GLU A 22 13.62 -9.21 -5.53
N CYS A 23 12.70 -8.26 -5.40
CA CYS A 23 11.31 -8.52 -5.04
C CYS A 23 10.42 -8.42 -6.29
N PRO A 24 9.39 -9.28 -6.40
CA PRO A 24 8.39 -9.10 -7.44
C PRO A 24 7.63 -7.79 -7.23
N ILE A 25 7.26 -7.15 -8.32
CA ILE A 25 6.46 -5.92 -8.32
C ILE A 25 5.14 -6.23 -9.01
N GLU A 26 4.05 -5.99 -8.30
CA GLU A 26 2.70 -6.13 -8.84
C GLU A 26 2.29 -4.79 -9.48
N LEU A 27 1.97 -4.83 -10.77
CA LEU A 27 1.59 -3.65 -11.55
C LEU A 27 0.12 -3.66 -11.97
N GLU A 28 -0.58 -4.77 -11.75
CA GLU A 28 -1.94 -5.01 -12.23
C GLU A 28 -2.90 -3.91 -11.77
N GLY A 29 -2.78 -3.48 -10.52
CA GLY A 29 -3.60 -2.41 -9.97
C GLY A 29 -3.43 -1.08 -10.69
N ALA A 30 -2.19 -0.68 -10.94
CA ALA A 30 -1.88 0.56 -11.64
C ALA A 30 -2.29 0.47 -13.12
N VAL A 31 -2.03 -0.66 -13.77
CA VAL A 31 -2.41 -0.89 -15.18
C VAL A 31 -3.92 -0.88 -15.34
N ALA A 32 -4.66 -1.60 -14.49
CA ALA A 32 -6.12 -1.63 -14.51
C ALA A 32 -6.71 -0.23 -14.33
N LEU A 33 -6.21 0.53 -13.35
CA LEU A 33 -6.69 1.87 -13.05
C LEU A 33 -6.49 2.83 -14.24
N ASN A 34 -5.32 2.80 -14.86
CA ASN A 34 -5.00 3.69 -15.99
C ASN A 34 -5.65 3.27 -17.31
N ALA A 35 -5.98 2.00 -17.51
CA ALA A 35 -6.52 1.49 -18.76
C ALA A 35 -8.05 1.48 -18.81
N ALA A 36 -8.73 1.28 -17.68
CA ALA A 36 -10.16 1.01 -17.62
C ALA A 36 -11.01 2.10 -16.95
N PHE A 37 -10.37 3.13 -16.38
CA PHE A 37 -11.06 4.20 -15.64
C PHE A 37 -10.76 5.57 -16.22
N ASP A 38 -11.75 6.45 -16.20
CA ASP A 38 -11.48 7.87 -16.48
C ASP A 38 -10.81 8.55 -15.27
N PRO A 39 -10.25 9.76 -15.43
CA PRO A 39 -9.53 10.43 -14.35
C PRO A 39 -10.35 10.68 -13.08
N LEU A 40 -11.66 10.94 -13.20
CA LEU A 40 -12.52 11.15 -12.03
C LEU A 40 -12.79 9.82 -11.32
N GLU A 41 -13.13 8.77 -12.06
CA GLU A 41 -13.31 7.41 -11.53
C GLU A 41 -12.02 6.92 -10.83
N ALA A 42 -10.86 7.11 -11.47
CA ALA A 42 -9.57 6.75 -10.87
C ALA A 42 -9.32 7.50 -9.57
N HIS A 43 -9.63 8.80 -9.51
CA HIS A 43 -9.51 9.58 -8.30
C HIS A 43 -10.45 9.08 -7.18
N VAL A 44 -11.68 8.67 -7.53
CA VAL A 44 -12.62 8.10 -6.56
C VAL A 44 -12.12 6.75 -6.03
N VAL A 45 -11.56 5.88 -6.87
CA VAL A 45 -10.96 4.60 -6.45
C VAL A 45 -9.81 4.85 -5.47
N LEU A 46 -8.86 5.73 -5.82
CA LEU A 46 -7.72 6.06 -4.98
C LEU A 46 -8.18 6.65 -3.63
N TRP A 47 -9.10 7.62 -3.64
CA TRP A 47 -9.67 8.15 -2.41
C TRP A 47 -10.33 7.07 -1.56
N GLY A 48 -11.06 6.14 -2.17
CA GLY A 48 -11.71 5.02 -1.48
C GLY A 48 -10.71 4.06 -0.80
N ILE A 49 -9.52 3.89 -1.39
CA ILE A 49 -8.40 3.14 -0.79
C ILE A 49 -7.87 3.90 0.43
N GLU A 50 -7.49 5.17 0.25
CA GLU A 50 -6.94 6.03 1.31
C GLU A 50 -7.89 6.16 2.50
N GLN A 51 -9.20 6.34 2.22
CA GLN A 51 -10.23 6.37 3.25
C GLN A 51 -10.34 5.03 4.00
N GLY A 52 -10.09 3.92 3.31
CA GLY A 52 -10.03 2.59 3.90
C GLY A 52 -8.86 2.41 4.86
N LEU A 53 -7.72 3.04 4.58
CA LEU A 53 -6.53 3.02 5.43
C LEU A 53 -6.71 3.77 6.76
N MET A 54 -7.74 4.61 6.85
CA MET A 54 -8.08 5.30 8.10
C MET A 54 -8.84 4.42 9.10
N ARG A 55 -9.15 3.17 8.78
CA ARG A 55 -9.79 2.24 9.70
C ARG A 55 -8.89 1.92 10.89
N ARG A 56 -9.48 1.87 12.07
CA ARG A 56 -8.72 1.75 13.33
C ARG A 56 -8.07 0.39 13.53
N ASP A 57 -8.71 -0.66 13.05
CA ASP A 57 -8.37 -2.06 13.32
C ASP A 57 -7.59 -2.74 12.18
N THR A 58 -7.58 -2.15 10.99
CA THR A 58 -6.96 -2.75 9.80
C THR A 58 -6.17 -1.76 8.96
N GLY A 59 -6.09 -0.50 9.38
CA GLY A 59 -5.44 0.57 8.63
C GLY A 59 -4.10 1.00 9.24
N LYS A 60 -3.69 2.22 8.96
CA LYS A 60 -2.38 2.78 9.33
C LYS A 60 -2.06 2.72 10.82
N ARG A 61 -3.06 2.85 11.67
CA ARG A 61 -2.85 2.67 13.12
C ARG A 61 -2.41 1.25 13.45
N PHE A 62 -3.04 0.24 12.88
CA PHE A 62 -2.65 -1.16 13.06
C PHE A 62 -1.22 -1.41 12.55
N GLU A 63 -0.88 -0.84 11.38
CA GLU A 63 0.46 -0.93 10.80
C GLU A 63 1.52 -0.32 11.72
N LEU A 64 1.25 0.88 12.29
CA LEU A 64 2.14 1.52 13.26
C LEU A 64 2.31 0.67 14.53
N GLU A 65 1.24 0.15 15.12
CA GLU A 65 1.30 -0.74 16.29
C GLU A 65 2.14 -2.01 16.00
N ARG A 66 2.08 -2.53 14.76
CA ARG A 66 2.93 -3.65 14.31
C ARG A 66 4.38 -3.24 14.16
N ALA A 67 4.65 -2.05 13.62
CA ALA A 67 6.00 -1.50 13.52
C ALA A 67 6.63 -1.31 14.90
N GLU A 68 5.91 -0.72 15.85
CA GLU A 68 6.33 -0.55 17.24
C GLU A 68 6.67 -1.91 17.90
N SER A 69 5.84 -2.92 17.67
CA SER A 69 6.06 -4.27 18.20
C SER A 69 7.28 -4.99 17.60
N SER A 70 7.75 -4.54 16.43
CA SER A 70 8.95 -5.09 15.79
C SER A 70 10.25 -4.69 16.49
N GLY A 71 10.24 -3.58 17.23
CA GLY A 71 11.42 -2.99 17.86
C GLY A 71 12.39 -2.30 16.88
N GLU A 72 11.96 -2.02 15.64
CA GLU A 72 12.77 -1.40 14.61
C GLU A 72 12.45 0.11 14.48
N PRO A 73 13.28 1.00 15.04
CA PRO A 73 12.96 2.44 15.09
C PRO A 73 12.73 3.09 13.72
N LEU A 74 13.44 2.63 12.68
CA LEU A 74 13.28 3.18 11.35
C LEU A 74 11.93 2.80 10.74
N VAL A 75 11.47 1.56 10.95
CA VAL A 75 10.16 1.11 10.47
C VAL A 75 9.04 1.88 11.17
N VAL A 76 9.19 2.13 12.48
CA VAL A 76 8.25 2.98 13.24
C VAL A 76 8.19 4.38 12.65
N ALA A 77 9.35 5.01 12.42
CA ALA A 77 9.42 6.36 11.84
C ALA A 77 8.78 6.42 10.44
N PHE A 78 8.98 5.40 9.61
CA PHE A 78 8.39 5.33 8.29
C PHE A 78 6.87 5.19 8.35
N GLN A 79 6.35 4.33 9.23
CA GLN A 79 4.91 4.15 9.39
C GLN A 79 4.21 5.37 9.98
N ASP A 80 4.86 6.10 10.89
CA ASP A 80 4.31 7.34 11.43
C ASP A 80 4.24 8.43 10.34
N TYR A 81 5.29 8.53 9.52
CA TYR A 81 5.35 9.48 8.41
C TYR A 81 4.32 9.17 7.32
N ASP A 82 4.25 7.92 6.90
CA ASP A 82 3.31 7.42 5.92
C ASP A 82 1.85 7.65 6.39
N TRP A 83 1.53 7.35 7.64
CA TRP A 83 0.21 7.62 8.19
C TRP A 83 -0.16 9.10 8.17
N ALA A 84 0.78 10.00 8.47
CA ALA A 84 0.52 11.43 8.40
C ALA A 84 0.18 11.89 6.98
N ASP A 85 0.87 11.37 5.97
CA ASP A 85 0.58 11.65 4.56
C ASP A 85 -0.80 11.09 4.15
N GLU A 86 -1.13 9.86 4.54
CA GLU A 86 -2.40 9.22 4.20
C GLU A 86 -3.63 9.94 4.79
N VAL A 87 -3.49 10.52 5.98
CA VAL A 87 -4.52 11.41 6.54
C VAL A 87 -4.74 12.62 5.63
N LEU A 88 -3.67 13.19 5.10
CA LEU A 88 -3.74 14.33 4.20
C LEU A 88 -4.35 13.94 2.84
N HIS A 89 -3.95 12.79 2.28
CA HIS A 89 -4.48 12.25 1.02
C HIS A 89 -5.99 12.03 1.09
N ALA A 90 -6.48 11.38 2.14
CA ALA A 90 -7.91 11.17 2.36
C ALA A 90 -8.69 12.50 2.45
N GLN A 91 -8.11 13.53 3.09
CA GLN A 91 -8.72 14.86 3.20
C GLN A 91 -8.72 15.61 1.85
N ILE A 92 -7.63 15.56 1.10
CA ILE A 92 -7.52 16.18 -0.23
C ILE A 92 -8.52 15.54 -1.18
N GLY A 93 -8.55 14.22 -1.26
CA GLY A 93 -9.50 13.50 -2.11
C GLY A 93 -10.95 13.87 -1.77
N ARG A 94 -11.31 13.84 -0.49
CA ARG A 94 -12.64 14.28 -0.03
C ARG A 94 -12.96 15.71 -0.44
N ARG A 95 -12.01 16.63 -0.30
CA ARG A 95 -12.23 18.05 -0.62
C ARG A 95 -12.57 18.25 -2.10
N TRP A 96 -11.92 17.51 -2.99
CA TRP A 96 -12.12 17.66 -4.43
C TRP A 96 -13.29 16.85 -4.97
N LEU A 97 -13.57 15.67 -4.38
CA LEU A 97 -14.62 14.77 -4.86
C LEU A 97 -16.00 15.10 -4.29
N LEU A 98 -16.08 15.52 -3.02
CA LEU A 98 -17.38 15.73 -2.38
C LEU A 98 -18.31 16.70 -3.13
N PRO A 99 -17.86 17.82 -3.74
CA PRO A 99 -18.72 18.68 -4.54
C PRO A 99 -19.34 18.00 -5.78
N GLU A 100 -18.61 17.05 -6.38
CA GLU A 100 -19.07 16.32 -7.58
C GLU A 100 -20.18 15.30 -7.24
N PHE A 101 -20.12 14.72 -6.04
CA PHE A 101 -21.06 13.67 -5.61
C PHE A 101 -22.17 14.17 -4.66
N GLY A 102 -22.08 15.42 -4.20
CA GLY A 102 -23.11 16.10 -3.39
C GLY A 102 -23.22 15.61 -1.95
N SER A 103 -22.83 14.37 -1.63
CA SER A 103 -22.83 13.85 -0.26
C SER A 103 -21.74 12.80 -0.04
N MET A 104 -21.34 12.61 1.21
CA MET A 104 -20.40 11.56 1.60
C MET A 104 -20.96 10.16 1.34
N GLU A 105 -22.25 9.98 1.49
CA GLU A 105 -22.92 8.71 1.24
C GLU A 105 -22.83 8.32 -0.23
N ASN A 106 -23.11 9.24 -1.15
CA ASN A 106 -23.00 9.02 -2.58
C ASN A 106 -21.55 8.75 -2.99
N LEU A 107 -20.62 9.56 -2.49
CA LEU A 107 -19.19 9.38 -2.78
C LEU A 107 -18.70 8.02 -2.31
N GLN A 108 -19.06 7.59 -1.10
CA GLN A 108 -18.65 6.28 -0.57
C GLN A 108 -19.27 5.13 -1.38
N ALA A 109 -20.56 5.22 -1.71
CA ALA A 109 -21.24 4.20 -2.51
C ALA A 109 -20.58 4.05 -3.89
N THR A 110 -20.27 5.19 -4.55
CA THR A 110 -19.54 5.17 -5.83
C THR A 110 -18.13 4.61 -5.69
N ALA A 111 -17.41 4.96 -4.61
CA ALA A 111 -16.07 4.42 -4.36
C ALA A 111 -16.09 2.90 -4.17
N ASP A 112 -17.08 2.38 -3.45
CA ASP A 112 -17.22 0.93 -3.24
C ASP A 112 -17.54 0.19 -4.55
N GLU A 113 -18.40 0.75 -5.40
CA GLU A 113 -18.72 0.21 -6.72
C GLU A 113 -17.49 0.23 -7.65
N LEU A 114 -16.82 1.37 -7.76
CA LEU A 114 -15.65 1.51 -8.64
C LEU A 114 -14.47 0.66 -8.15
N LYS A 115 -14.28 0.52 -6.85
CA LYS A 115 -13.27 -0.36 -6.29
C LYS A 115 -13.57 -1.84 -6.59
N ALA A 116 -14.83 -2.26 -6.52
CA ALA A 116 -15.21 -3.61 -6.93
C ALA A 116 -14.93 -3.86 -8.43
N ARG A 117 -15.23 -2.87 -9.29
CA ARG A 117 -14.87 -2.91 -10.72
C ARG A 117 -13.36 -2.98 -10.92
N TRP A 118 -12.59 -2.22 -10.17
CA TRP A 118 -11.12 -2.23 -10.23
C TRP A 118 -10.53 -3.61 -9.94
N PHE A 119 -11.01 -4.33 -8.93
CA PHE A 119 -10.60 -5.71 -8.68
C PHE A 119 -10.92 -6.64 -9.85
N VAL A 120 -12.08 -6.50 -10.48
CA VAL A 120 -12.43 -7.28 -11.68
C VAL A 120 -11.49 -6.98 -12.85
N GLU A 121 -11.08 -5.72 -13.04
CA GLU A 121 -10.13 -5.36 -14.09
C GLU A 121 -8.71 -5.85 -13.80
N MET A 122 -8.29 -5.84 -12.53
CA MET A 122 -7.01 -6.44 -12.09
C MET A 122 -6.97 -7.93 -12.37
N ASP A 123 -8.02 -8.67 -12.02
CA ASP A 123 -8.11 -10.13 -12.23
C ASP A 123 -7.91 -10.53 -13.68
N LYS A 124 -8.31 -9.68 -14.64
CA LYS A 124 -8.09 -9.93 -16.08
C LYS A 124 -6.62 -9.87 -16.49
N LEU A 125 -5.79 -9.18 -15.71
CA LEU A 125 -4.37 -8.98 -15.98
C LEU A 125 -3.51 -10.06 -15.31
N ILE A 126 -4.06 -10.78 -14.33
CA ILE A 126 -3.36 -11.86 -13.65
C ILE A 126 -3.27 -13.08 -14.59
N PRO A 127 -2.06 -13.61 -14.87
CA PRO A 127 -1.92 -14.79 -15.71
C PRO A 127 -2.66 -15.99 -15.11
N PRO A 128 -3.34 -16.83 -15.93
CA PRO A 128 -3.95 -18.04 -15.43
C PRO A 128 -2.89 -19.00 -14.89
N GLY A 129 -3.06 -19.47 -13.67
CA GLY A 129 -2.13 -20.41 -13.03
C GLY A 129 -2.18 -20.31 -11.50
N PRO A 130 -1.41 -21.14 -10.82
CA PRO A 130 -1.29 -21.03 -9.37
C PRO A 130 -0.61 -19.70 -9.03
N ILE A 131 -1.18 -18.96 -8.09
CA ILE A 131 -0.54 -17.76 -7.52
C ILE A 131 0.76 -18.22 -6.87
N GLN A 132 1.88 -17.64 -7.30
CA GLN A 132 3.16 -17.92 -6.68
C GLN A 132 3.20 -17.28 -5.30
N GLU A 133 3.16 -18.10 -4.26
CA GLU A 133 3.29 -17.62 -2.87
C GLU A 133 4.75 -17.24 -2.57
N TRP A 134 5.19 -16.08 -3.06
CA TRP A 134 6.55 -15.58 -2.83
C TRP A 134 6.76 -15.02 -1.42
N TRP A 135 5.69 -14.61 -0.74
CA TRP A 135 5.75 -13.92 0.55
C TRP A 135 6.39 -14.74 1.67
N PRO A 136 6.08 -16.01 1.89
CA PRO A 136 6.75 -16.82 2.91
C PRO A 136 8.26 -16.92 2.69
N ASP A 137 8.71 -17.11 1.46
CA ASP A 137 10.13 -17.19 1.10
C ASP A 137 10.84 -15.85 1.29
N PHE A 138 10.18 -14.75 0.93
CA PHE A 138 10.67 -13.40 1.17
C PHE A 138 10.85 -13.11 2.67
N VAL A 139 9.86 -13.43 3.51
CA VAL A 139 9.94 -13.27 4.96
C VAL A 139 11.05 -14.13 5.57
N ALA A 140 11.21 -15.38 5.10
CA ALA A 140 12.29 -16.26 5.55
C ALA A 140 13.67 -15.68 5.18
N LYS A 141 13.83 -15.15 3.97
CA LYS A 141 15.06 -14.49 3.50
C LYS A 141 15.40 -13.25 4.34
N LEU A 142 14.41 -12.40 4.66
CA LEU A 142 14.62 -11.24 5.54
C LEU A 142 15.09 -11.64 6.93
N ARG A 143 14.45 -12.66 7.53
CA ARG A 143 14.82 -13.16 8.85
C ARG A 143 16.24 -13.70 8.88
N GLN A 144 16.64 -14.46 7.89
CA GLN A 144 17.99 -15.00 7.75
C GLN A 144 19.03 -13.87 7.64
N ARG A 145 18.78 -12.87 6.81
CA ARG A 145 19.69 -11.73 6.64
C ARG A 145 19.80 -10.89 7.93
N ARG A 146 18.69 -10.66 8.60
CA ARG A 146 18.67 -9.98 9.90
C ARG A 146 19.53 -10.71 10.95
N GLN A 147 19.44 -12.03 11.03
CA GLN A 147 20.26 -12.83 11.93
C GLN A 147 21.74 -12.71 11.59
N ALA A 148 22.12 -12.78 10.34
CA ALA A 148 23.50 -12.62 9.89
C ALA A 148 24.07 -11.22 10.20
N LEU A 149 23.27 -10.18 10.16
CA LEU A 149 23.69 -8.81 10.53
C LEU A 149 23.84 -8.64 12.06
N ALA A 150 23.06 -9.38 12.84
CA ALA A 150 23.14 -9.34 14.31
C ALA A 150 24.31 -10.16 14.87
N ASP A 151 24.85 -11.12 14.10
CA ASP A 151 26.00 -11.95 14.48
C ASP A 151 27.13 -11.85 13.43
N PRO A 152 27.90 -10.74 13.43
CA PRO A 152 28.94 -10.50 12.43
C PRO A 152 30.20 -11.38 12.60
N THR A 153 30.20 -12.34 13.56
CA THR A 153 31.35 -13.22 13.88
C THR A 153 31.25 -14.62 13.27
N GLY A 154 30.26 -14.85 12.37
CA GLY A 154 30.10 -16.11 11.63
C GLY A 154 31.00 -16.23 10.40
#